data_42ac676f7325cc739650307007f29509
#
_entry.id   42ac676f7325cc739650307007f29509
#
_cell.length_a   1.000
_cell.length_b   1.000
_cell.length_c   1.000
_cell.angle_alpha   90.00
_cell.angle_beta   90.00
_cell.angle_gamma   90.00
#
_symmetry.space_group_name_H-M   'P 1'
#
loop_
_entity.id
_entity.type
_entity.pdbx_description
1 polymer ?
#
loop_
_entity_poly.entity_id
_entity_poly.type
_entity_poly.pdbx_seq_one_letter_code
_entity_poly.pdbx_strand_id
1 'polypeptide(L)'
;VIRDFHAANGPIWSMLLMPDRQSLMVAGLDDFITRWPIYEFPPEFLDKPGPARRFHPNQDISNGERQFARKCSVCHTLKADGKRRAGPSLFGVFGRRAGGLEGYPYSPALQKSDIIWNAATINRLFAEGPDKVTPGTKMPIQRMKNEQDLKDLVSFLQSATQN
;
A
#
# COMPACT_ATOMS: atom_id res chain seq x y z
N VAL A 1 10.03 -24.54 -0.87
CA VAL A 1 9.43 -23.60 -1.82
C VAL A 1 9.61 -24.19 -3.20
N ILE A 2 8.52 -24.40 -3.93
CA ILE A 2 8.59 -24.94 -5.30
C ILE A 2 8.83 -23.81 -6.29
N ARG A 3 8.15 -22.68 -6.09
CA ARG A 3 8.33 -21.44 -6.89
C ARG A 3 7.91 -20.21 -6.08
N ASP A 4 8.52 -19.08 -6.41
CA ASP A 4 8.20 -17.76 -5.89
C ASP A 4 8.15 -16.77 -7.05
N PHE A 5 7.08 -15.98 -7.17
CA PHE A 5 6.92 -15.00 -8.24
C PHE A 5 6.05 -13.83 -7.80
N HIS A 6 6.21 -12.71 -8.46
CA HIS A 6 5.47 -11.49 -8.18
C HIS A 6 4.17 -11.45 -8.99
N ALA A 7 3.05 -11.69 -8.35
CA ALA A 7 1.75 -11.80 -9.00
C ALA A 7 0.91 -10.51 -8.99
N ALA A 8 1.22 -9.55 -8.12
CA ALA A 8 0.43 -8.33 -7.95
C ALA A 8 1.30 -7.17 -7.42
N ASN A 9 0.85 -5.91 -7.63
CA ASN A 9 1.54 -4.73 -7.12
C ASN A 9 1.21 -4.38 -5.67
N GLY A 10 0.27 -5.06 -5.06
CA GLY A 10 -0.18 -4.89 -3.69
C GLY A 10 -0.46 -6.22 -2.99
N PRO A 11 -1.07 -6.17 -1.80
CA PRO A 11 -1.49 -7.36 -1.10
C PRO A 11 -2.44 -8.22 -1.94
N ILE A 12 -2.20 -9.51 -1.94
CA ILE A 12 -3.10 -10.51 -2.54
C ILE A 12 -4.15 -10.88 -1.49
N TRP A 13 -5.42 -10.75 -1.85
CA TRP A 13 -6.54 -11.07 -0.97
C TRP A 13 -7.20 -12.40 -1.29
N SER A 14 -7.12 -12.83 -2.53
CA SER A 14 -7.74 -14.06 -2.98
C SER A 14 -6.91 -14.74 -4.05
N MET A 15 -6.91 -16.05 -4.00
CA MET A 15 -6.36 -16.92 -5.03
C MET A 15 -7.35 -18.04 -5.31
N LEU A 16 -7.55 -18.37 -6.58
CA LEU A 16 -8.40 -19.45 -7.03
C LEU A 16 -7.61 -20.36 -7.96
N LEU A 17 -7.48 -21.63 -7.57
CA LEU A 17 -6.98 -22.67 -8.48
C LEU A 17 -8.06 -22.95 -9.53
N MET A 18 -7.70 -22.80 -10.80
CA MET A 18 -8.62 -23.07 -11.89
C MET A 18 -8.95 -24.57 -12.00
N PRO A 19 -10.14 -24.96 -12.53
CA PRO A 19 -10.54 -26.35 -12.66
C PRO A 19 -9.57 -27.21 -13.49
N ASP A 20 -8.85 -26.59 -14.42
CA ASP A 20 -7.79 -27.22 -15.22
C ASP A 20 -6.55 -27.61 -14.38
N ARG A 21 -6.43 -27.13 -13.16
CA ARG A 21 -5.30 -27.28 -12.25
C ARG A 21 -3.96 -26.84 -12.83
N GLN A 22 -3.98 -26.04 -13.89
CA GLN A 22 -2.78 -25.55 -14.59
C GLN A 22 -2.53 -24.06 -14.34
N SER A 23 -3.49 -23.36 -13.76
CA SER A 23 -3.37 -21.92 -13.53
C SER A 23 -4.06 -21.48 -12.25
N LEU A 24 -3.54 -20.35 -11.72
CA LEU A 24 -4.10 -19.62 -10.58
C LEU A 24 -4.65 -18.27 -11.05
N MET A 25 -5.86 -17.94 -10.63
CA MET A 25 -6.35 -16.56 -10.63
C MET A 25 -5.91 -15.88 -9.34
N VAL A 26 -5.39 -14.67 -9.45
CA VAL A 26 -4.91 -13.89 -8.31
C VAL A 26 -5.58 -12.53 -8.33
N ALA A 27 -6.22 -12.18 -7.23
CA ALA A 27 -6.89 -10.90 -7.01
C ALA A 27 -6.35 -10.22 -5.74
N GLY A 28 -6.22 -8.90 -5.78
CA GLY A 28 -5.70 -8.11 -4.69
C GLY A 28 -6.24 -6.68 -4.69
N LEU A 29 -5.40 -5.73 -4.31
CA LEU A 29 -5.73 -4.30 -4.38
C LEU A 29 -5.62 -3.72 -5.79
N ASP A 30 -5.00 -4.41 -6.73
CA ASP A 30 -4.95 -3.99 -8.12
C ASP A 30 -6.37 -4.01 -8.73
N ASP A 31 -6.61 -3.14 -9.71
CA ASP A 31 -7.91 -3.02 -10.39
C ASP A 31 -8.13 -4.13 -11.45
N PHE A 32 -7.34 -5.20 -11.40
CA PHE A 32 -7.38 -6.32 -12.34
C PHE A 32 -7.16 -7.64 -11.62
N ILE A 33 -7.59 -8.73 -12.25
CA ILE A 33 -7.31 -10.10 -11.85
C ILE A 33 -6.30 -10.66 -12.83
N THR A 34 -5.24 -11.29 -12.30
CA THR A 34 -4.21 -11.93 -13.13
C THR A 34 -4.40 -13.44 -13.14
N ARG A 35 -4.13 -14.07 -14.29
CA ARG A 35 -4.05 -15.52 -14.42
C ARG A 35 -2.58 -15.94 -14.57
N TRP A 36 -2.14 -16.85 -13.72
CA TRP A 36 -0.77 -17.33 -13.68
C TRP A 36 -0.72 -18.84 -13.95
N PRO A 37 0.11 -19.30 -14.91
CA PRO A 37 0.35 -20.72 -15.12
C PRO A 37 1.11 -21.29 -13.92
N ILE A 38 0.82 -22.56 -13.56
CA ILE A 38 1.49 -23.22 -12.42
C ILE A 38 2.74 -23.97 -12.87
N TYR A 39 2.70 -24.55 -14.07
CA TYR A 39 3.73 -25.46 -14.54
C TYR A 39 4.64 -24.89 -15.62
N GLU A 40 4.13 -24.07 -16.52
CA GLU A 40 4.86 -23.47 -17.62
C GLU A 40 4.96 -21.96 -17.43
N PHE A 41 6.10 -21.50 -16.94
CA PHE A 41 6.41 -20.07 -16.91
C PHE A 41 7.23 -19.72 -18.13
N PRO A 42 6.81 -18.72 -18.91
CA PRO A 42 7.65 -18.15 -19.94
C PRO A 42 9.01 -17.74 -19.35
N PRO A 43 10.14 -18.03 -20.03
CA PRO A 43 11.48 -17.73 -19.50
C PRO A 43 11.64 -16.28 -19.02
N GLU A 44 10.95 -15.34 -19.65
CA GLU A 44 10.95 -13.92 -19.28
C GLU A 44 10.40 -13.61 -17.86
N PHE A 45 9.69 -14.56 -17.23
CA PHE A 45 9.23 -14.42 -15.86
C PHE A 45 10.15 -15.10 -14.83
N LEU A 46 11.08 -15.96 -15.30
CA LEU A 46 11.99 -16.69 -14.43
C LEU A 46 13.20 -15.84 -14.01
N ASP A 47 13.64 -14.94 -14.88
CA ASP A 47 14.85 -14.13 -14.70
C ASP A 47 14.60 -12.69 -14.24
N LYS A 48 13.35 -12.26 -14.13
CA LYS A 48 13.09 -10.96 -13.53
C LYS A 48 13.15 -11.12 -12.03
N PRO A 49 14.17 -10.56 -11.34
CA PRO A 49 14.08 -10.40 -9.90
C PRO A 49 12.75 -9.70 -9.66
N GLY A 50 11.92 -10.30 -8.81
CA GLY A 50 10.69 -9.66 -8.37
C GLY A 50 11.00 -8.21 -8.00
N PRO A 51 10.10 -7.24 -8.17
CA PRO A 51 10.39 -5.86 -7.86
C PRO A 51 11.04 -5.85 -6.49
N ALA A 52 12.24 -5.28 -6.42
CA ALA A 52 12.99 -5.15 -5.18
C ALA A 52 11.99 -4.70 -4.10
N ARG A 53 12.00 -5.35 -2.94
CA ARG A 53 11.13 -4.97 -1.82
C ARG A 53 11.09 -3.46 -1.79
N ARG A 54 9.92 -2.88 -1.89
CA ARG A 54 9.72 -1.45 -2.19
C ARG A 54 10.31 -0.52 -1.14
N PHE A 55 10.64 -1.10 0.00
CA PHE A 55 11.30 -0.43 1.09
C PHE A 55 12.22 -1.44 1.81
N HIS A 56 13.53 -1.20 1.74
CA HIS A 56 14.54 -1.89 2.55
C HIS A 56 14.92 -0.95 3.69
N PRO A 57 14.49 -1.24 4.92
CA PRO A 57 15.00 -0.49 6.04
C PRO A 57 16.51 -0.78 6.19
N ASN A 58 17.33 0.27 6.32
CA ASN A 58 18.70 0.14 6.79
C ASN A 58 18.71 -0.43 8.22
N GLN A 59 19.85 -0.96 8.69
CA GLN A 59 19.92 -1.59 10.01
C GLN A 59 19.61 -0.61 11.16
N ASP A 60 19.84 0.69 10.97
CA ASP A 60 19.64 1.77 11.96
C ASP A 60 18.45 2.68 11.62
N ILE A 61 17.28 2.12 11.39
CA ILE A 61 16.08 2.91 11.11
C ILE A 61 15.34 3.35 12.38
N SER A 62 14.74 4.52 12.30
CA SER A 62 13.83 5.01 13.36
C SER A 62 12.62 4.09 13.55
N ASN A 63 11.99 4.13 14.71
CA ASN A 63 10.77 3.37 14.94
C ASN A 63 9.66 3.77 13.95
N GLY A 64 9.49 5.06 13.67
CA GLY A 64 8.51 5.55 12.69
C GLY A 64 8.73 4.99 11.29
N GLU A 65 9.98 4.97 10.82
CA GLU A 65 10.37 4.36 9.55
C GLU A 65 10.09 2.85 9.53
N ARG A 66 10.36 2.16 10.62
CA ARG A 66 10.05 0.74 10.77
C ARG A 66 8.54 0.47 10.69
N GLN A 67 7.72 1.29 11.34
CA GLN A 67 6.26 1.18 11.26
C GLN A 67 5.77 1.43 9.83
N PHE A 68 6.30 2.45 9.14
CA PHE A 68 6.01 2.69 7.73
C PHE A 68 6.39 1.49 6.86
N ALA A 69 7.60 0.97 7.01
CA ALA A 69 8.09 -0.19 6.25
C ALA A 69 7.16 -1.40 6.38
N ARG A 70 6.71 -1.69 7.59
CA ARG A 70 5.89 -2.87 7.89
C ARG A 70 4.43 -2.73 7.48
N LYS A 71 3.85 -1.52 7.59
CA LYS A 71 2.40 -1.32 7.49
C LYS A 71 1.97 -0.55 6.24
N CYS A 72 2.84 0.27 5.66
CA CYS A 72 2.45 1.24 4.64
C CYS A 72 3.15 1.03 3.30
N SER A 73 4.43 0.63 3.32
CA SER A 73 5.32 0.63 2.15
C SER A 73 4.90 -0.33 1.02
N VAL A 74 4.10 -1.35 1.34
CA VAL A 74 3.56 -2.28 0.34
C VAL A 74 2.63 -1.57 -0.64
N CYS A 75 1.81 -0.65 -0.11
CA CYS A 75 0.79 0.05 -0.89
C CYS A 75 1.16 1.50 -1.23
N HIS A 76 2.03 2.15 -0.44
CA HIS A 76 2.33 3.56 -0.58
C HIS A 76 3.81 3.81 -0.89
N THR A 77 4.09 4.89 -1.64
CA THR A 77 5.42 5.46 -1.82
C THR A 77 5.54 6.78 -1.07
N LEU A 78 6.76 7.15 -0.69
CA LEU A 78 7.10 8.47 -0.14
C LEU A 78 7.63 9.42 -1.22
N LYS A 79 7.74 8.96 -2.48
CA LYS A 79 8.36 9.70 -3.58
C LYS A 79 7.32 10.23 -4.55
N ALA A 80 7.63 11.36 -5.19
CA ALA A 80 6.89 11.91 -6.32
C ALA A 80 7.27 11.21 -7.65
N ASP A 81 7.36 9.88 -7.64
CA ASP A 81 7.88 9.10 -8.78
C ASP A 81 6.81 8.73 -9.83
N GLY A 82 5.57 9.19 -9.63
CA GLY A 82 4.43 8.91 -10.52
C GLY A 82 4.07 7.43 -10.65
N LYS A 83 4.76 6.54 -9.94
CA LYS A 83 4.52 5.10 -10.06
C LYS A 83 3.20 4.74 -9.40
N ARG A 84 2.30 4.13 -10.17
CA ARG A 84 1.03 3.60 -9.64
C ARG A 84 1.34 2.44 -8.69
N ARG A 85 0.74 2.54 -7.50
CA ARG A 85 0.72 1.48 -6.48
C ARG A 85 -0.72 1.26 -6.04
N ALA A 86 -0.94 0.23 -5.22
CA ALA A 86 -2.26 -0.06 -4.68
C ALA A 86 -2.85 1.11 -3.86
N GLY A 87 -1.98 1.88 -3.18
CA GLY A 87 -2.34 3.12 -2.50
C GLY A 87 -1.75 4.36 -3.18
N PRO A 88 -2.28 5.56 -2.90
CA PRO A 88 -1.74 6.82 -3.41
C PRO A 88 -0.34 7.10 -2.87
N SER A 89 0.45 7.90 -3.61
CA SER A 89 1.69 8.44 -3.08
C SER A 89 1.43 9.32 -1.86
N LEU A 90 2.24 9.16 -0.82
CA LEU A 90 2.22 9.99 0.38
C LEU A 90 3.12 11.23 0.24
N PHE A 91 3.85 11.38 -0.86
CA PHE A 91 4.63 12.58 -1.11
C PHE A 91 3.70 13.81 -1.07
N GLY A 92 4.05 14.83 -0.28
CA GLY A 92 3.22 16.02 -0.07
C GLY A 92 1.83 15.74 0.51
N VAL A 93 1.68 14.68 1.33
CA VAL A 93 0.37 14.31 1.89
C VAL A 93 -0.14 15.33 2.92
N PHE A 94 0.73 15.94 3.71
CA PHE A 94 0.35 16.93 4.72
C PHE A 94 -0.18 18.20 4.05
N GLY A 95 -1.36 18.64 4.43
CA GLY A 95 -2.09 19.75 3.82
C GLY A 95 -2.95 19.35 2.61
N ARG A 96 -2.77 18.13 2.08
CA ARG A 96 -3.58 17.64 0.96
C ARG A 96 -4.94 17.12 1.43
N ARG A 97 -5.99 17.41 0.64
CA ARG A 97 -7.33 16.85 0.88
C ARG A 97 -7.35 15.35 0.59
N ALA A 98 -8.07 14.58 1.39
CA ALA A 98 -8.33 13.17 1.10
C ALA A 98 -9.02 13.05 -0.28
N GLY A 99 -8.59 12.06 -1.07
CA GLY A 99 -9.08 11.93 -2.44
C GLY A 99 -8.50 12.96 -3.44
N GLY A 100 -7.55 13.81 -3.03
CA GLY A 100 -7.07 14.95 -3.83
C GLY A 100 -5.77 14.71 -4.60
N LEU A 101 -5.19 13.50 -4.62
CA LEU A 101 -4.03 13.22 -5.47
C LEU A 101 -4.50 13.00 -6.91
N GLU A 102 -4.03 13.84 -7.80
CA GLU A 102 -4.35 13.75 -9.23
C GLU A 102 -3.88 12.40 -9.83
N GLY A 103 -4.67 11.86 -10.75
CA GLY A 103 -4.36 10.60 -11.44
C GLY A 103 -4.52 9.32 -10.61
N TYR A 104 -4.91 9.41 -9.32
CA TYR A 104 -5.20 8.22 -8.52
C TYR A 104 -6.72 7.93 -8.49
N PRO A 105 -7.17 6.68 -8.76
CA PRO A 105 -8.59 6.33 -8.85
C PRO A 105 -9.22 6.15 -7.45
N TYR A 106 -9.57 7.25 -6.82
CA TYR A 106 -10.28 7.22 -5.54
C TYR A 106 -11.75 6.80 -5.69
N SER A 107 -12.30 6.22 -4.62
CA SER A 107 -13.74 6.00 -4.53
C SER A 107 -14.51 7.33 -4.53
N PRO A 108 -15.79 7.35 -4.98
CA PRO A 108 -16.62 8.55 -4.94
C PRO A 108 -16.74 9.17 -3.54
N ALA A 109 -16.74 8.35 -2.50
CA ALA A 109 -16.78 8.82 -1.11
C ALA A 109 -15.51 9.60 -0.73
N LEU A 110 -14.33 9.10 -1.11
CA LEU A 110 -13.05 9.80 -0.85
C LEU A 110 -12.90 11.06 -1.70
N GLN A 111 -13.38 11.06 -2.94
CA GLN A 111 -13.37 12.26 -3.79
C GLN A 111 -14.20 13.41 -3.20
N LYS A 112 -15.25 13.09 -2.43
CA LYS A 112 -16.12 14.06 -1.76
C LYS A 112 -15.71 14.37 -0.31
N SER A 113 -14.62 13.78 0.18
CA SER A 113 -14.18 13.95 1.56
C SER A 113 -13.62 15.35 1.81
N ASP A 114 -13.95 15.95 2.94
CA ASP A 114 -13.45 17.25 3.39
C ASP A 114 -12.23 17.12 4.32
N ILE A 115 -11.74 15.90 4.54
CA ILE A 115 -10.59 15.65 5.39
C ILE A 115 -9.34 16.26 4.77
N ILE A 116 -8.66 17.14 5.50
CA ILE A 116 -7.31 17.60 5.18
C ILE A 116 -6.33 16.79 6.01
N TRP A 117 -5.36 16.18 5.34
CA TRP A 117 -4.34 15.38 6.01
C TRP A 117 -3.38 16.24 6.80
N ASN A 118 -3.33 16.00 8.10
CA ASN A 118 -2.38 16.60 9.03
C ASN A 118 -2.06 15.56 10.12
N ALA A 119 -1.19 15.91 11.07
CA ALA A 119 -0.80 14.99 12.14
C ALA A 119 -2.00 14.44 12.92
N ALA A 120 -2.99 15.27 13.23
CA ALA A 120 -4.17 14.87 13.99
C ALA A 120 -5.09 13.92 13.19
N THR A 121 -5.34 14.23 11.90
CA THR A 121 -6.19 13.39 11.05
C THR A 121 -5.54 12.07 10.68
N ILE A 122 -4.21 12.03 10.50
CA ILE A 122 -3.46 10.78 10.29
C ILE A 122 -3.43 9.96 11.58
N ASN A 123 -3.24 10.60 12.73
CA ASN A 123 -3.34 9.92 14.03
C ASN A 123 -4.72 9.26 14.18
N ARG A 124 -5.79 10.02 13.93
CA ARG A 124 -7.16 9.51 14.00
C ARG A 124 -7.39 8.34 13.04
N LEU A 125 -6.84 8.39 11.82
CA LEU A 125 -6.94 7.31 10.84
C LEU A 125 -6.44 5.97 11.39
N PHE A 126 -5.32 5.98 12.10
CA PHE A 126 -4.73 4.76 12.66
C PHE A 126 -5.24 4.40 14.06
N ALA A 127 -5.77 5.36 14.81
CA ALA A 127 -6.41 5.10 16.10
C ALA A 127 -7.79 4.45 15.93
N GLU A 128 -8.65 5.04 15.08
CA GLU A 128 -10.03 4.60 14.87
C GLU A 128 -10.16 3.55 13.75
N GLY A 129 -9.32 3.63 12.76
CA GLY A 129 -9.27 2.78 11.58
C GLY A 129 -9.81 3.45 10.31
N PRO A 130 -9.26 3.06 9.14
CA PRO A 130 -9.65 3.62 7.86
C PRO A 130 -11.12 3.34 7.49
N ASP A 131 -11.69 2.27 7.99
CA ASP A 131 -13.11 1.94 7.84
C ASP A 131 -14.03 3.01 8.41
N LYS A 132 -13.63 3.67 9.48
CA LYS A 132 -14.39 4.73 10.15
C LYS A 132 -14.06 6.13 9.64
N VAL A 133 -12.77 6.41 9.48
CA VAL A 133 -12.28 7.76 9.14
C VAL A 133 -12.43 8.04 7.65
N THR A 134 -12.22 7.05 6.80
CA THR A 134 -12.31 7.15 5.35
C THR A 134 -13.25 6.07 4.77
N PRO A 135 -14.56 6.14 5.05
CA PRO A 135 -15.50 5.13 4.57
C PRO A 135 -15.45 5.02 3.05
N GLY A 136 -15.59 3.79 2.54
CA GLY A 136 -15.45 3.49 1.12
C GLY A 136 -14.00 3.42 0.61
N THR A 137 -13.01 3.50 1.52
CA THR A 137 -11.60 3.28 1.16
C THR A 137 -11.33 1.82 0.79
N LYS A 138 -10.36 1.61 -0.11
CA LYS A 138 -9.78 0.29 -0.38
C LYS A 138 -8.63 -0.04 0.59
N MET A 139 -8.23 0.91 1.44
CA MET A 139 -7.17 0.70 2.42
C MET A 139 -7.59 -0.38 3.42
N PRO A 140 -6.80 -1.44 3.63
CA PRO A 140 -7.08 -2.45 4.63
C PRO A 140 -7.18 -1.83 6.03
N ILE A 141 -7.99 -2.45 6.90
CA ILE A 141 -8.12 -2.00 8.28
C ILE A 141 -6.77 -2.14 8.98
N GLN A 142 -6.20 -0.99 9.35
CA GLN A 142 -4.95 -0.90 10.07
C GLN A 142 -5.15 0.00 11.28
N ARG A 143 -5.06 -0.60 12.46
CA ARG A 143 -5.10 0.14 13.73
C ARG A 143 -3.79 -0.02 14.46
N MET A 144 -3.35 1.06 15.09
CA MET A 144 -2.16 1.07 15.93
C MET A 144 -2.58 1.30 17.38
N LYS A 145 -2.41 0.26 18.21
CA LYS A 145 -2.79 0.31 19.64
C LYS A 145 -1.70 0.96 20.49
N ASN A 146 -0.45 0.89 20.04
CA ASN A 146 0.66 1.51 20.75
C ASN A 146 0.76 2.99 20.35
N GLU A 147 0.53 3.88 21.30
CA GLU A 147 0.54 5.33 21.06
C GLU A 147 1.92 5.86 20.67
N GLN A 148 3.00 5.28 21.20
CA GLN A 148 4.36 5.70 20.83
C GLN A 148 4.67 5.31 19.39
N ASP A 149 4.33 4.10 18.95
CA ASP A 149 4.50 3.67 17.56
C ASP A 149 3.74 4.57 16.60
N LEU A 150 2.52 4.98 16.97
CA LEU A 150 1.70 5.87 16.17
C LEU A 150 2.31 7.27 16.09
N LYS A 151 2.75 7.82 17.21
CA LYS A 151 3.44 9.12 17.27
C LYS A 151 4.70 9.12 16.41
N ASP A 152 5.50 8.07 16.53
CA ASP A 152 6.75 7.92 15.76
C ASP A 152 6.47 7.81 14.26
N LEU A 153 5.43 7.04 13.86
CA LEU A 153 5.01 6.94 12.47
C LEU A 153 4.58 8.30 11.91
N VAL A 154 3.75 9.06 12.63
CA VAL A 154 3.29 10.37 12.18
C VAL A 154 4.46 11.34 12.05
N SER A 155 5.37 11.35 13.01
CA SER A 155 6.59 12.17 12.96
C SER A 155 7.49 11.81 11.77
N PHE A 156 7.68 10.53 11.52
CA PHE A 156 8.42 10.06 10.35
C PHE A 156 7.76 10.50 9.04
N LEU A 157 6.45 10.33 8.92
CA LEU A 157 5.72 10.74 7.71
C LEU A 157 5.85 12.27 7.49
N GLN A 158 5.78 13.08 8.54
CA GLN A 158 5.97 14.54 8.43
C GLN A 158 7.31 14.88 7.79
N SER A 159 8.39 14.24 8.24
CA SER A 159 9.74 14.52 7.70
C SER A 159 9.97 13.89 6.32
N ALA A 160 9.46 12.69 6.07
CA ALA A 160 9.75 11.90 4.89
C ALA A 160 8.85 12.24 3.66
N THR A 161 7.78 13.01 3.85
CA THR A 161 6.84 13.39 2.79
C THR A 161 6.80 14.88 2.48
N GLN A 162 7.70 15.66 3.08
CA GLN A 162 7.86 17.09 2.77
C GLN A 162 8.43 17.27 1.36
N ASN A 163 7.97 18.35 0.70
CA ASN A 163 8.47 18.79 -0.59
C ASN A 163 9.89 19.40 -0.46
#